data_08177e02b9d4907b0e0f2826793d8c0a
#
_entry.id   08177e02b9d4907b0e0f2826793d8c0a
#
_cell.length_a   1.000
_cell.length_b   1.000
_cell.length_c   1.000
_cell.angle_alpha   90.00
_cell.angle_beta   90.00
_cell.angle_gamma   90.00
#
_symmetry.space_group_name_H-M   'P 1'
#
loop_
_entity.id
_entity.type
_entity.pdbx_description
1 polymer ?
#
loop_
_entity_poly.entity_id
_entity_poly.type
_entity_poly.pdbx_seq_one_letter_code
_entity_poly.pdbx_strand_id
1 'polypeptide(L)'
;MPAPPADVSDGALVRYFSQQIEAEHPQEAPQAFYSEYSSPESYPAQQQEVWRLWHRANSTRLASDLWGIDTHNPLIWELPQGEKMQYRLLAKGTKPEGGYPFFINLHGGGSYPYEKGPWSSEINEQEWYTLMSFTDSYQNTPALYFVPRMADDRKGRWHYLPQRVAFRRAYQVAVLKGEADPDRVYLTGISEGGYGAFRLGLYMPDYFAAVGSLAAAIESLELAENLRNVAFRFDVGEKDYEYDRSLNAMDWRNKLDKLAQENPEDFVHQSNIIPEKGHTIPYLTITSWLAEHKRRVYPKHLSYTYYNIDDDFSDGVYYVGFGKLSQSRDARLHIDVRHESNNFEVETKLLRGSVKGTLTLFIDEVDFTKPVVVRHNGQVIFSGILRPSKGVMAEAIALFGDPKRIFPAKVNIPL
;
A
#
# COMPACT_ATOMS: atom_id res chain seq x y z
N MET A 1 14.63 23.38 38.16
CA MET A 1 15.59 23.52 37.06
C MET A 1 14.79 23.63 35.77
N PRO A 2 15.13 24.54 34.83
CA PRO A 2 14.48 24.48 33.52
C PRO A 2 14.73 23.12 32.85
N ALA A 3 13.75 22.62 32.15
CA ALA A 3 13.90 21.38 31.39
C ALA A 3 15.10 21.51 30.42
N PRO A 4 15.92 20.49 30.22
CA PRO A 4 17.00 20.52 29.25
C PRO A 4 16.43 20.88 27.86
N PRO A 5 17.19 21.63 27.04
CA PRO A 5 16.73 21.97 25.69
C PRO A 5 16.41 20.66 24.92
N ALA A 6 15.32 20.68 24.19
CA ALA A 6 14.88 19.51 23.41
C ALA A 6 15.97 19.14 22.38
N ASP A 7 16.33 17.85 22.30
CA ASP A 7 17.31 17.35 21.32
C ASP A 7 16.65 17.28 19.94
N VAL A 8 16.99 18.23 19.08
CA VAL A 8 16.55 18.30 17.66
C VAL A 8 17.64 17.88 16.69
N SER A 9 18.69 17.18 17.19
CA SER A 9 19.80 16.71 16.36
C SER A 9 19.36 15.62 15.36
N ASP A 10 20.12 15.47 14.30
CA ASP A 10 19.99 14.35 13.36
C ASP A 10 20.05 12.99 14.07
N GLY A 11 20.88 12.89 15.14
CA GLY A 11 20.98 11.69 15.96
C GLY A 11 19.67 11.35 16.67
N ALA A 12 18.94 12.35 17.18
CA ALA A 12 17.63 12.13 17.79
C ALA A 12 16.61 11.63 16.77
N LEU A 13 16.61 12.21 15.57
CA LEU A 13 15.71 11.81 14.50
C LEU A 13 16.03 10.38 13.98
N VAL A 14 17.31 10.03 13.85
CA VAL A 14 17.73 8.66 13.50
C VAL A 14 17.29 7.65 14.55
N ARG A 15 17.41 7.97 15.85
CA ARG A 15 16.89 7.10 16.93
C ARG A 15 15.38 6.90 16.82
N TYR A 16 14.63 7.99 16.59
CA TYR A 16 13.19 7.90 16.35
C TYR A 16 12.88 6.99 15.16
N PHE A 17 13.49 7.22 14.01
CA PHE A 17 13.25 6.42 12.79
C PHE A 17 13.56 4.94 12.94
N SER A 18 14.63 4.59 13.65
CA SER A 18 14.98 3.18 13.88
C SER A 18 13.94 2.41 14.72
N GLN A 19 13.13 3.12 15.49
CA GLN A 19 12.03 2.53 16.26
C GLN A 19 10.74 2.41 15.44
N GLN A 20 10.51 3.36 14.52
CA GLN A 20 9.24 3.43 13.79
C GLN A 20 9.07 2.36 12.71
N ILE A 21 10.15 1.95 12.06
CA ILE A 21 10.05 0.99 10.97
C ILE A 21 9.54 -0.40 11.43
N GLU A 22 9.66 -0.72 12.69
CA GLU A 22 9.16 -1.96 13.28
C GLU A 22 7.94 -1.77 14.18
N ALA A 23 7.52 -0.52 14.38
CA ALA A 23 6.31 -0.25 15.14
C ALA A 23 5.09 -0.81 14.42
N GLU A 24 4.22 -1.48 15.15
CA GLU A 24 2.92 -1.94 14.65
C GLU A 24 2.09 -0.73 14.20
N HIS A 25 2.07 0.30 15.04
CA HIS A 25 1.48 1.61 14.75
C HIS A 25 2.55 2.69 14.92
N PRO A 26 2.94 3.39 13.84
CA PRO A 26 3.93 4.46 13.92
C PRO A 26 3.49 5.58 14.86
N GLN A 27 4.41 6.07 15.66
CA GLN A 27 4.18 7.15 16.61
C GLN A 27 4.49 8.52 16.02
N GLU A 28 3.89 9.57 16.57
CA GLU A 28 4.25 10.94 16.21
C GLU A 28 5.74 11.22 16.44
N ALA A 29 6.30 12.11 15.63
CA ALA A 29 7.67 12.57 15.84
C ALA A 29 7.81 13.30 17.20
N PRO A 30 9.01 13.33 17.78
CA PRO A 30 9.25 14.12 19.00
C PRO A 30 8.82 15.57 18.81
N GLN A 31 8.07 16.12 19.79
CA GLN A 31 7.39 17.41 19.69
C GLN A 31 8.29 18.56 19.24
N ALA A 32 9.56 18.54 19.64
CA ALA A 32 10.51 19.59 19.29
C ALA A 32 10.72 19.75 17.78
N PHE A 33 10.65 18.67 17.00
CA PHE A 33 10.84 18.74 15.56
C PHE A 33 9.70 19.45 14.81
N TYR A 34 8.51 19.54 15.40
CA TYR A 34 7.41 20.27 14.78
C TYR A 34 7.63 21.77 14.71
N SER A 35 8.54 22.32 15.54
CA SER A 35 8.95 23.73 15.52
C SER A 35 10.15 23.99 14.59
N GLU A 36 10.73 22.96 13.99
CA GLU A 36 11.80 23.07 12.99
C GLU A 36 11.18 23.34 11.61
N TYR A 37 11.07 24.63 11.27
CA TYR A 37 10.43 25.05 10.02
C TYR A 37 11.44 25.31 8.91
N SER A 38 11.04 25.01 7.67
CA SER A 38 11.73 25.43 6.45
C SER A 38 10.96 26.52 5.73
N SER A 39 11.66 27.29 4.90
CA SER A 39 11.01 28.19 3.94
C SER A 39 10.38 27.40 2.79
N PRO A 40 9.42 28.00 2.07
CA PRO A 40 8.83 27.38 0.87
C PRO A 40 9.87 26.98 -0.19
N GLU A 41 11.01 27.65 -0.27
CA GLU A 41 12.07 27.35 -1.24
C GLU A 41 12.99 26.21 -0.76
N SER A 42 13.14 26.05 0.56
CA SER A 42 14.11 25.12 1.15
C SER A 42 13.51 23.78 1.59
N TYR A 43 12.18 23.65 1.71
CA TYR A 43 11.58 22.40 2.19
C TYR A 43 11.85 21.19 1.30
N PRO A 44 11.99 21.28 -0.04
CA PRO A 44 12.33 20.11 -0.85
C PRO A 44 13.71 19.52 -0.48
N ALA A 45 14.68 20.38 -0.13
CA ALA A 45 15.97 19.91 0.36
C ALA A 45 15.84 19.26 1.76
N GLN A 46 14.93 19.75 2.60
CA GLN A 46 14.64 19.15 3.91
C GLN A 46 13.95 17.80 3.76
N GLN A 47 13.05 17.60 2.78
CA GLN A 47 12.48 16.28 2.46
C GLN A 47 13.57 15.27 2.08
N GLN A 48 14.53 15.67 1.23
CA GLN A 48 15.67 14.83 0.88
C GLN A 48 16.54 14.49 2.10
N GLU A 49 16.76 15.46 3.00
CA GLU A 49 17.51 15.23 4.24
C GLU A 49 16.77 14.25 5.16
N VAL A 50 15.45 14.38 5.31
CA VAL A 50 14.63 13.46 6.10
C VAL A 50 14.70 12.04 5.51
N TRP A 51 14.64 11.90 4.19
CA TRP A 51 14.85 10.60 3.52
C TRP A 51 16.24 10.02 3.81
N ARG A 52 17.30 10.83 3.72
CA ARG A 52 18.66 10.41 4.00
C ARG A 52 18.81 9.91 5.46
N LEU A 53 18.17 10.58 6.41
CA LEU A 53 18.18 10.17 7.82
C LEU A 53 17.38 8.89 8.06
N TRP A 54 16.24 8.72 7.38
CA TRP A 54 15.46 7.49 7.39
C TRP A 54 16.28 6.31 6.83
N HIS A 55 16.94 6.52 5.71
CA HIS A 55 17.83 5.54 5.10
C HIS A 55 18.98 5.16 6.06
N ARG A 56 19.66 6.14 6.65
CA ARG A 56 20.73 5.92 7.63
C ARG A 56 20.25 5.13 8.85
N ALA A 57 19.04 5.39 9.32
CA ALA A 57 18.48 4.70 10.48
C ALA A 57 18.20 3.22 10.23
N ASN A 58 17.88 2.84 9.00
CA ASN A 58 17.24 1.56 8.71
C ASN A 58 18.05 0.65 7.76
N SER A 59 18.94 1.18 6.93
CA SER A 59 19.63 0.41 5.89
C SER A 59 20.47 -0.76 6.42
N THR A 60 21.24 -0.54 7.50
CA THR A 60 22.05 -1.62 8.10
C THR A 60 21.18 -2.67 8.77
N ARG A 61 20.14 -2.25 9.46
CA ARG A 61 19.22 -3.13 10.18
C ARG A 61 18.44 -4.04 9.24
N LEU A 62 17.99 -3.52 8.10
CA LEU A 62 17.24 -4.25 7.10
C LEU A 62 18.11 -4.86 6.00
N ALA A 63 19.43 -4.89 6.19
CA ALA A 63 20.36 -5.43 5.18
C ALA A 63 20.10 -6.90 4.85
N SER A 64 19.66 -7.69 5.84
CA SER A 64 19.30 -9.11 5.68
C SER A 64 17.90 -9.34 5.14
N ASP A 65 17.02 -8.33 5.12
CA ASP A 65 15.67 -8.47 4.61
C ASP A 65 15.70 -8.50 3.08
N LEU A 66 14.90 -9.37 2.46
CA LEU A 66 14.79 -9.52 1.00
C LEU A 66 16.16 -9.51 0.30
N TRP A 67 17.05 -10.38 0.76
CA TRP A 67 18.34 -10.60 0.12
C TRP A 67 18.27 -11.74 -0.91
N GLY A 68 19.34 -11.95 -1.68
CA GLY A 68 19.49 -13.12 -2.54
C GLY A 68 18.67 -13.05 -3.82
N ILE A 69 18.82 -11.95 -4.56
CA ILE A 69 18.30 -11.86 -5.93
C ILE A 69 18.92 -12.98 -6.77
N ASP A 70 18.09 -13.66 -7.57
CA ASP A 70 18.46 -14.75 -8.48
C ASP A 70 19.09 -16.00 -7.84
N THR A 71 18.81 -16.23 -6.56
CA THR A 71 19.16 -17.52 -5.95
C THR A 71 18.28 -18.64 -6.49
N HIS A 72 18.87 -19.81 -6.74
CA HIS A 72 18.13 -20.97 -7.25
C HIS A 72 17.18 -21.55 -6.20
N ASN A 73 17.61 -21.54 -4.94
CA ASN A 73 16.82 -22.06 -3.83
C ASN A 73 15.99 -20.98 -3.17
N PRO A 74 14.77 -21.30 -2.73
CA PRO A 74 13.97 -20.41 -1.90
C PRO A 74 14.72 -19.96 -0.65
N LEU A 75 14.51 -18.72 -0.27
CA LEU A 75 15.04 -18.10 0.93
C LEU A 75 13.97 -18.03 2.01
N ILE A 76 14.40 -17.89 3.26
CA ILE A 76 13.51 -17.68 4.40
C ILE A 76 13.71 -16.26 4.90
N TRP A 77 12.59 -15.55 5.05
CA TRP A 77 12.53 -14.22 5.63
C TRP A 77 11.87 -14.28 7.00
N GLU A 78 12.51 -13.73 7.99
CA GLU A 78 11.94 -13.55 9.33
C GLU A 78 11.13 -12.25 9.35
N LEU A 79 9.82 -12.39 9.48
CA LEU A 79 8.90 -11.26 9.48
C LEU A 79 8.92 -10.53 10.84
N PRO A 80 8.55 -9.23 10.88
CA PRO A 80 8.60 -8.44 12.11
C PRO A 80 7.89 -9.04 13.31
N GLN A 81 6.83 -9.82 13.11
CA GLN A 81 6.06 -10.44 14.20
C GLN A 81 6.50 -11.87 14.54
N GLY A 82 7.71 -12.27 14.13
CA GLY A 82 8.31 -13.56 14.45
C GLY A 82 7.80 -14.72 13.60
N GLU A 83 6.92 -14.49 12.64
CA GLU A 83 6.58 -15.47 11.63
C GLU A 83 7.65 -15.52 10.55
N LYS A 84 7.67 -16.60 9.77
CA LYS A 84 8.65 -16.79 8.69
C LYS A 84 7.91 -16.92 7.37
N MET A 85 8.53 -16.42 6.30
CA MET A 85 8.00 -16.51 4.95
C MET A 85 9.09 -17.05 4.03
N GLN A 86 8.78 -18.10 3.29
CA GLN A 86 9.62 -18.52 2.18
C GLN A 86 9.39 -17.59 0.99
N TYR A 87 10.43 -17.31 0.22
CA TYR A 87 10.30 -16.46 -0.96
C TYR A 87 11.39 -16.72 -1.99
N ARG A 88 11.15 -16.25 -3.20
CA ARG A 88 12.14 -16.10 -4.26
C ARG A 88 12.13 -14.66 -4.77
N LEU A 89 13.33 -14.12 -5.04
CA LEU A 89 13.50 -12.87 -5.79
C LEU A 89 14.14 -13.18 -7.13
N LEU A 90 13.49 -12.77 -8.21
CA LEU A 90 13.97 -12.95 -9.58
C LEU A 90 14.10 -11.58 -10.25
N ALA A 91 15.32 -11.22 -10.65
CA ALA A 91 15.54 -10.04 -11.48
C ALA A 91 15.65 -10.42 -12.97
N LYS A 92 15.08 -9.60 -13.83
CA LYS A 92 15.19 -9.71 -15.28
C LYS A 92 15.72 -8.41 -15.86
N GLY A 93 16.74 -8.54 -16.71
CA GLY A 93 17.38 -7.39 -17.32
C GLY A 93 18.23 -6.55 -16.36
N THR A 94 18.80 -5.48 -16.86
CA THR A 94 19.67 -4.58 -16.08
C THR A 94 18.83 -3.62 -15.25
N LYS A 95 19.22 -3.46 -13.97
CA LYS A 95 18.55 -2.52 -13.07
C LYS A 95 18.61 -1.08 -13.59
N PRO A 96 17.47 -0.40 -13.78
CA PRO A 96 17.44 1.02 -14.09
C PRO A 96 17.99 1.87 -12.93
N GLU A 97 18.42 3.10 -13.22
CA GLU A 97 18.91 4.06 -12.22
C GLU A 97 17.89 4.29 -11.08
N GLY A 98 16.59 4.38 -11.40
CA GLY A 98 15.49 4.56 -10.43
C GLY A 98 15.03 3.29 -9.71
N GLY A 99 15.65 2.13 -9.98
CA GLY A 99 15.21 0.83 -9.49
C GLY A 99 14.35 0.05 -10.50
N TYR A 100 14.11 -1.21 -10.21
CA TYR A 100 13.25 -2.07 -11.03
C TYR A 100 11.76 -1.72 -10.89
N PRO A 101 10.94 -1.92 -11.92
CA PRO A 101 9.54 -2.28 -11.76
C PRO A 101 9.45 -3.52 -10.84
N PHE A 102 8.73 -3.39 -9.74
CA PHE A 102 8.69 -4.42 -8.68
C PHE A 102 7.34 -5.11 -8.62
N PHE A 103 7.32 -6.41 -8.86
CA PHE A 103 6.12 -7.23 -8.88
C PHE A 103 6.05 -8.13 -7.66
N ILE A 104 4.96 -8.06 -6.92
CA ILE A 104 4.61 -8.98 -5.83
C ILE A 104 3.59 -9.98 -6.39
N ASN A 105 3.99 -11.26 -6.49
CA ASN A 105 3.19 -12.31 -7.12
C ASN A 105 2.71 -13.31 -6.08
N LEU A 106 1.39 -13.49 -5.94
CA LEU A 106 0.74 -14.32 -4.93
C LEU A 106 0.24 -15.63 -5.55
N HIS A 107 0.63 -16.77 -4.96
CA HIS A 107 0.22 -18.09 -5.45
C HIS A 107 -1.21 -18.47 -5.05
N GLY A 108 -1.78 -19.45 -5.73
CA GLY A 108 -3.05 -20.07 -5.45
C GLY A 108 -3.04 -20.97 -4.20
N GLY A 109 -3.98 -21.89 -4.12
CA GLY A 109 -4.11 -22.82 -3.00
C GLY A 109 -5.13 -22.32 -1.96
N GLY A 110 -4.77 -22.32 -0.68
CA GLY A 110 -5.69 -21.86 0.36
C GLY A 110 -5.26 -22.13 1.80
N SER A 111 -6.25 -22.19 2.69
CA SER A 111 -6.09 -22.52 4.10
C SER A 111 -6.34 -24.01 4.34
N TYR A 112 -5.39 -24.65 5.00
CA TYR A 112 -5.44 -26.09 5.33
C TYR A 112 -5.22 -26.31 6.82
N PRO A 113 -6.22 -26.11 7.69
CA PRO A 113 -6.08 -26.08 9.15
C PRO A 113 -5.54 -27.38 9.76
N TYR A 114 -5.63 -28.49 9.05
CA TYR A 114 -5.19 -29.81 9.54
C TYR A 114 -3.74 -30.16 9.17
N GLU A 115 -3.04 -29.26 8.52
CA GLU A 115 -1.64 -29.44 8.16
C GLU A 115 -0.74 -29.52 9.41
N LYS A 116 0.35 -30.29 9.30
CA LYS A 116 1.26 -30.54 10.43
C LYS A 116 2.17 -29.36 10.75
N GLY A 117 2.46 -28.53 9.77
CA GLY A 117 3.38 -27.41 9.88
C GLY A 117 2.99 -26.21 9.01
N PRO A 118 3.68 -25.10 9.16
CA PRO A 118 3.37 -23.89 8.42
C PRO A 118 3.56 -24.03 6.90
N TRP A 119 4.35 -24.99 6.44
CA TRP A 119 4.66 -25.21 5.03
C TRP A 119 4.55 -26.69 4.63
N SER A 120 3.54 -27.39 5.15
CA SER A 120 3.37 -28.83 4.89
C SER A 120 2.27 -29.16 3.89
N SER A 121 1.52 -28.18 3.38
CA SER A 121 0.52 -28.38 2.35
C SER A 121 1.18 -28.60 0.98
N GLU A 122 1.02 -29.82 0.44
CA GLU A 122 1.48 -30.15 -0.91
C GLU A 122 0.79 -29.28 -1.98
N ILE A 123 -0.47 -28.88 -1.75
CA ILE A 123 -1.21 -28.01 -2.67
C ILE A 123 -0.58 -26.62 -2.73
N ASN A 124 -0.35 -25.97 -1.58
CA ASN A 124 0.27 -24.66 -1.54
C ASN A 124 1.71 -24.69 -2.08
N GLU A 125 2.43 -25.77 -1.83
CA GLU A 125 3.78 -25.95 -2.37
C GLU A 125 3.75 -26.02 -3.91
N GLN A 126 2.86 -26.86 -4.48
CA GLN A 126 2.72 -27.01 -5.93
C GLN A 126 2.27 -25.70 -6.60
N GLU A 127 1.31 -25.00 -6.01
CA GLU A 127 0.85 -23.70 -6.50
C GLU A 127 1.98 -22.66 -6.49
N TRP A 128 2.80 -22.64 -5.45
CA TRP A 128 3.95 -21.75 -5.36
C TRP A 128 5.02 -22.05 -6.43
N TYR A 129 5.40 -23.31 -6.63
CA TYR A 129 6.31 -23.71 -7.70
C TYR A 129 5.76 -23.41 -9.09
N THR A 130 4.46 -23.60 -9.29
CA THR A 130 3.78 -23.23 -10.54
C THR A 130 3.88 -21.72 -10.79
N LEU A 131 3.65 -20.90 -9.78
CA LEU A 131 3.78 -19.46 -9.91
C LEU A 131 5.23 -19.03 -10.18
N MET A 132 6.22 -19.68 -9.58
CA MET A 132 7.63 -19.43 -9.90
C MET A 132 7.92 -19.73 -11.38
N SER A 133 7.40 -20.83 -11.93
CA SER A 133 7.52 -21.15 -13.36
C SER A 133 6.84 -20.13 -14.26
N PHE A 134 5.65 -19.64 -13.87
CA PHE A 134 5.01 -18.54 -14.60
C PHE A 134 5.84 -17.26 -14.53
N THR A 135 6.42 -16.96 -13.38
CA THR A 135 7.30 -15.79 -13.21
C THR A 135 8.52 -15.88 -14.11
N ASP A 136 9.13 -17.06 -14.26
CA ASP A 136 10.21 -17.28 -15.22
C ASP A 136 9.78 -17.02 -16.66
N SER A 137 8.51 -17.23 -16.99
CA SER A 137 7.92 -17.05 -18.31
C SER A 137 7.46 -15.62 -18.63
N TYR A 138 7.30 -14.73 -17.66
CA TYR A 138 6.87 -13.34 -17.90
C TYR A 138 7.89 -12.59 -18.76
N GLN A 139 7.38 -11.78 -19.70
CA GLN A 139 8.19 -11.08 -20.70
C GLN A 139 8.70 -9.69 -20.25
N ASN A 140 8.25 -9.21 -19.09
CA ASN A 140 8.66 -7.89 -18.60
C ASN A 140 10.15 -7.86 -18.25
N THR A 141 10.86 -6.90 -18.86
CA THR A 141 12.27 -6.64 -18.62
C THR A 141 12.55 -5.16 -18.90
N PRO A 142 13.24 -4.40 -18.02
CA PRO A 142 13.71 -4.84 -16.70
C PRO A 142 12.57 -5.04 -15.70
N ALA A 143 12.72 -5.98 -14.77
CA ALA A 143 11.74 -6.23 -13.70
C ALA A 143 12.36 -7.01 -12.53
N LEU A 144 11.85 -6.78 -11.32
CA LEU A 144 12.13 -7.57 -10.11
C LEU A 144 10.84 -8.21 -9.64
N TYR A 145 10.85 -9.52 -9.47
CA TYR A 145 9.71 -10.30 -9.00
C TYR A 145 9.96 -10.85 -7.60
N PHE A 146 9.08 -10.53 -6.68
CA PHE A 146 8.99 -11.14 -5.36
C PHE A 146 7.87 -12.18 -5.38
N VAL A 147 8.22 -13.44 -5.18
CA VAL A 147 7.32 -14.58 -5.20
C VAL A 147 7.32 -15.23 -3.81
N PRO A 148 6.50 -14.74 -2.88
CA PRO A 148 6.40 -15.29 -1.54
C PRO A 148 5.59 -16.58 -1.52
N ARG A 149 5.83 -17.42 -0.51
CA ARG A 149 4.93 -18.48 -0.07
C ARG A 149 4.13 -17.99 1.13
N MET A 150 2.87 -18.41 1.29
CA MET A 150 2.09 -18.12 2.50
C MET A 150 2.90 -18.47 3.75
N ALA A 151 2.89 -17.59 4.74
CA ALA A 151 3.65 -17.77 5.97
C ALA A 151 3.20 -19.01 6.76
N ASP A 152 1.91 -19.33 6.75
CA ASP A 152 1.36 -20.52 7.41
C ASP A 152 0.20 -21.11 6.59
N ASP A 153 0.42 -22.28 6.01
CA ASP A 153 -0.59 -23.01 5.23
C ASP A 153 -1.86 -23.34 6.04
N ARG A 154 -1.74 -23.46 7.35
CA ARG A 154 -2.88 -23.78 8.22
C ARG A 154 -3.85 -22.61 8.38
N LYS A 155 -3.32 -21.40 8.38
CA LYS A 155 -4.09 -20.15 8.43
C LYS A 155 -4.52 -19.73 7.03
N GLY A 156 -3.63 -19.85 6.05
CA GLY A 156 -3.82 -19.40 4.68
C GLY A 156 -4.10 -17.90 4.58
N ARG A 157 -4.68 -17.47 3.47
CA ARG A 157 -5.20 -16.11 3.23
C ARG A 157 -4.16 -15.00 3.21
N TRP A 158 -3.94 -14.48 2.02
CA TRP A 158 -2.95 -13.44 1.75
C TRP A 158 -3.24 -12.09 2.44
N HIS A 159 -4.47 -11.86 2.88
CA HIS A 159 -4.86 -10.63 3.57
C HIS A 159 -4.68 -10.66 5.08
N TYR A 160 -4.27 -11.76 5.68
CA TYR A 160 -4.01 -11.87 7.11
C TYR A 160 -2.79 -11.05 7.51
N LEU A 161 -2.75 -10.62 8.79
CA LEU A 161 -1.81 -9.64 9.30
C LEU A 161 -0.34 -9.92 8.93
N PRO A 162 0.23 -11.13 9.09
CA PRO A 162 1.63 -11.36 8.76
C PRO A 162 1.97 -11.06 7.29
N GLN A 163 1.07 -11.43 6.37
CA GLN A 163 1.25 -11.17 4.94
C GLN A 163 1.15 -9.68 4.62
N ARG A 164 0.17 -8.97 5.19
CA ARG A 164 0.04 -7.52 4.98
C ARG A 164 1.29 -6.77 5.43
N VAL A 165 1.79 -7.11 6.62
CA VAL A 165 3.04 -6.56 7.15
C VAL A 165 4.22 -6.91 6.24
N ALA A 166 4.29 -8.15 5.74
CA ALA A 166 5.33 -8.58 4.82
C ALA A 166 5.33 -7.76 3.52
N PHE A 167 4.16 -7.50 2.92
CA PHE A 167 4.09 -6.76 1.65
C PHE A 167 4.46 -5.28 1.83
N ARG A 168 3.97 -4.64 2.90
CA ARG A 168 4.40 -3.29 3.25
C ARG A 168 5.92 -3.23 3.46
N ARG A 169 6.46 -4.19 4.20
CA ARG A 169 7.89 -4.30 4.45
C ARG A 169 8.67 -4.60 3.17
N ALA A 170 8.17 -5.46 2.29
CA ALA A 170 8.80 -5.75 0.99
C ALA A 170 8.96 -4.47 0.16
N TYR A 171 7.92 -3.64 0.08
CA TYR A 171 7.98 -2.32 -0.53
C TYR A 171 9.07 -1.46 0.13
N GLN A 172 8.99 -1.28 1.44
CA GLN A 172 9.90 -0.40 2.19
C GLN A 172 11.37 -0.82 2.01
N VAL A 173 11.66 -2.13 2.09
CA VAL A 173 13.02 -2.67 1.97
C VAL A 173 13.53 -2.55 0.54
N ALA A 174 12.72 -2.90 -0.46
CA ALA A 174 13.12 -2.82 -1.86
C ALA A 174 13.43 -1.37 -2.29
N VAL A 175 12.63 -0.42 -1.83
CA VAL A 175 12.87 1.02 -2.08
C VAL A 175 14.08 1.53 -1.29
N LEU A 176 14.23 1.15 -0.02
CA LEU A 176 15.36 1.55 0.82
C LEU A 176 16.70 1.06 0.25
N LYS A 177 16.73 -0.15 -0.32
CA LYS A 177 17.92 -0.73 -0.98
C LYS A 177 18.17 -0.19 -2.40
N GLY A 178 17.27 0.65 -2.93
CA GLY A 178 17.34 1.12 -4.32
C GLY A 178 17.13 -0.01 -5.34
N GLU A 179 16.43 -1.08 -4.96
CA GLU A 179 16.11 -2.18 -5.86
C GLU A 179 14.81 -1.90 -6.62
N ALA A 180 13.81 -1.26 -6.00
CA ALA A 180 12.53 -0.95 -6.61
C ALA A 180 12.35 0.53 -6.88
N ASP A 181 11.76 0.85 -8.05
CA ASP A 181 11.17 2.16 -8.32
C ASP A 181 9.88 2.31 -7.49
N PRO A 182 9.80 3.28 -6.56
CA PRO A 182 8.65 3.45 -5.69
C PRO A 182 7.34 3.74 -6.43
N ASP A 183 7.41 4.23 -7.67
CA ASP A 183 6.25 4.55 -8.47
C ASP A 183 5.81 3.40 -9.40
N ARG A 184 6.54 2.27 -9.41
CA ARG A 184 6.29 1.11 -10.27
C ARG A 184 6.25 -0.19 -9.48
N VAL A 185 5.41 -0.23 -8.46
CA VAL A 185 5.17 -1.43 -7.64
C VAL A 185 3.82 -2.03 -8.00
N TYR A 186 3.78 -3.32 -8.24
CA TYR A 186 2.62 -4.05 -8.75
C TYR A 186 2.31 -5.24 -7.87
N LEU A 187 1.03 -5.50 -7.68
CA LEU A 187 0.54 -6.67 -6.97
C LEU A 187 -0.29 -7.53 -7.92
N THR A 188 -0.03 -8.83 -7.97
CA THR A 188 -0.88 -9.76 -8.70
C THR A 188 -0.93 -11.12 -8.02
N GLY A 189 -1.94 -11.90 -8.36
CA GLY A 189 -2.08 -13.25 -7.83
C GLY A 189 -3.12 -14.07 -8.57
N ILE A 190 -3.06 -15.39 -8.36
CA ILE A 190 -3.90 -16.38 -9.03
C ILE A 190 -4.74 -17.12 -7.99
N SER A 191 -6.03 -17.30 -8.22
CA SER A 191 -6.95 -18.03 -7.35
C SER A 191 -6.95 -17.45 -5.93
N GLU A 192 -6.49 -18.15 -4.90
CA GLU A 192 -6.34 -17.58 -3.55
C GLU A 192 -5.43 -16.35 -3.56
N GLY A 193 -4.35 -16.35 -4.36
CA GLY A 193 -3.52 -15.17 -4.59
C GLY A 193 -4.29 -14.02 -5.27
N GLY A 194 -5.21 -14.34 -6.18
CA GLY A 194 -6.11 -13.38 -6.79
C GLY A 194 -7.06 -12.73 -5.79
N TYR A 195 -7.66 -13.52 -4.88
CA TYR A 195 -8.43 -12.98 -3.75
C TYR A 195 -7.58 -12.09 -2.85
N GLY A 196 -6.33 -12.48 -2.60
CA GLY A 196 -5.37 -11.68 -1.85
C GLY A 196 -5.08 -10.35 -2.53
N ALA A 197 -4.74 -10.37 -3.82
CA ALA A 197 -4.48 -9.17 -4.61
C ALA A 197 -5.69 -8.23 -4.64
N PHE A 198 -6.90 -8.78 -4.80
CA PHE A 198 -8.14 -8.00 -4.78
C PHE A 198 -8.32 -7.27 -3.45
N ARG A 199 -8.27 -8.01 -2.32
CA ARG A 199 -8.46 -7.43 -0.99
C ARG A 199 -7.37 -6.44 -0.60
N LEU A 200 -6.12 -6.75 -0.90
CA LEU A 200 -4.99 -5.86 -0.60
C LEU A 200 -5.01 -4.61 -1.49
N GLY A 201 -5.44 -4.73 -2.75
CA GLY A 201 -5.65 -3.58 -3.62
C GLY A 201 -6.71 -2.61 -3.12
N LEU A 202 -7.75 -3.12 -2.43
CA LEU A 202 -8.76 -2.29 -1.77
C LEU A 202 -8.28 -1.70 -0.44
N TYR A 203 -7.43 -2.42 0.30
CA TYR A 203 -6.99 -2.03 1.65
C TYR A 203 -5.82 -1.05 1.65
N MET A 204 -4.84 -1.26 0.75
CA MET A 204 -3.61 -0.46 0.66
C MET A 204 -3.30 -0.04 -0.79
N PRO A 205 -4.27 0.61 -1.49
CA PRO A 205 -4.17 0.93 -2.93
C PRO A 205 -3.00 1.85 -3.24
N ASP A 206 -2.61 2.67 -2.30
CA ASP A 206 -1.59 3.71 -2.38
C ASP A 206 -0.15 3.19 -2.45
N TYR A 207 0.07 1.89 -2.19
CA TYR A 207 1.37 1.25 -2.38
C TYR A 207 1.59 0.74 -3.80
N PHE A 208 0.53 0.62 -4.61
CA PHE A 208 0.59 -0.02 -5.92
C PHE A 208 0.31 0.95 -7.06
N ALA A 209 1.06 0.80 -8.15
CA ALA A 209 0.78 1.44 -9.43
C ALA A 209 -0.40 0.75 -10.13
N ALA A 210 -0.44 -0.57 -10.04
CA ALA A 210 -1.54 -1.39 -10.53
C ALA A 210 -1.66 -2.70 -9.76
N VAL A 211 -2.87 -3.24 -9.75
CA VAL A 211 -3.22 -4.52 -9.10
C VAL A 211 -3.92 -5.43 -10.10
N GLY A 212 -3.54 -6.71 -10.11
CA GLY A 212 -4.10 -7.73 -10.98
C GLY A 212 -4.63 -8.94 -10.21
N SER A 213 -5.91 -9.27 -10.38
CA SER A 213 -6.55 -10.46 -9.80
C SER A 213 -6.89 -11.45 -10.90
N LEU A 214 -6.39 -12.67 -10.79
CA LEU A 214 -6.60 -13.74 -11.77
C LEU A 214 -7.37 -14.90 -11.14
N ALA A 215 -8.42 -15.35 -11.83
CA ALA A 215 -9.32 -16.41 -11.39
C ALA A 215 -9.91 -16.18 -9.99
N ALA A 216 -10.22 -14.91 -9.66
CA ALA A 216 -10.85 -14.52 -8.39
C ALA A 216 -11.62 -13.20 -8.52
N ALA A 217 -12.76 -13.14 -7.85
CA ALA A 217 -13.52 -11.92 -7.61
C ALA A 217 -14.22 -12.04 -6.26
N ILE A 218 -14.34 -10.91 -5.55
CA ILE A 218 -14.92 -10.86 -4.19
C ILE A 218 -16.26 -10.14 -4.19
N GLU A 219 -17.03 -10.28 -3.12
CA GLU A 219 -18.35 -9.62 -3.00
C GLU A 219 -18.16 -8.16 -2.63
N SER A 220 -17.52 -7.57 -1.96
CA SER A 220 -17.35 -6.23 -1.33
C SER A 220 -17.43 -5.03 -2.30
N LEU A 221 -18.47 -4.93 -3.10
CA LEU A 221 -18.69 -3.85 -4.08
C LEU A 221 -18.77 -2.45 -3.45
N GLU A 222 -19.14 -2.36 -2.19
CA GLU A 222 -19.19 -1.10 -1.43
C GLU A 222 -17.82 -0.48 -1.21
N LEU A 223 -16.74 -1.23 -1.43
CA LEU A 223 -15.36 -0.76 -1.36
C LEU A 223 -14.79 -0.31 -2.72
N ALA A 224 -15.58 -0.35 -3.79
CA ALA A 224 -15.08 -0.10 -5.15
C ALA A 224 -14.41 1.28 -5.31
N GLU A 225 -14.83 2.29 -4.54
CA GLU A 225 -14.23 3.62 -4.61
C GLU A 225 -12.80 3.68 -4.07
N ASN A 226 -12.37 2.67 -3.30
CA ASN A 226 -10.97 2.56 -2.89
C ASN A 226 -10.01 2.34 -4.10
N LEU A 227 -10.53 1.91 -5.25
CA LEU A 227 -9.77 1.71 -6.48
C LEU A 227 -9.65 2.98 -7.36
N ARG A 228 -10.14 4.14 -6.91
CA ARG A 228 -10.15 5.38 -7.69
C ARG A 228 -8.78 5.71 -8.30
N ASN A 229 -7.72 5.54 -7.54
CA ASN A 229 -6.38 6.03 -7.89
C ASN A 229 -5.35 4.93 -8.17
N VAL A 230 -5.75 3.66 -8.17
CA VAL A 230 -4.93 2.51 -8.54
C VAL A 230 -5.50 1.84 -9.79
N ALA A 231 -4.65 1.53 -10.76
CA ALA A 231 -5.10 0.77 -11.93
C ALA A 231 -5.43 -0.67 -11.50
N PHE A 232 -6.58 -1.18 -11.94
CA PHE A 232 -7.07 -2.47 -11.48
C PHE A 232 -7.52 -3.38 -12.64
N ARG A 233 -6.94 -4.56 -12.72
CA ARG A 233 -7.36 -5.58 -13.70
C ARG A 233 -7.75 -6.87 -13.01
N PHE A 234 -8.85 -7.46 -13.48
CA PHE A 234 -9.16 -8.84 -13.13
C PHE A 234 -9.55 -9.65 -14.37
N ASP A 235 -9.15 -10.92 -14.35
CA ASP A 235 -9.47 -11.90 -15.39
C ASP A 235 -10.13 -13.09 -14.71
N VAL A 236 -11.38 -13.42 -15.10
CA VAL A 236 -12.18 -14.53 -14.53
C VAL A 236 -12.83 -15.31 -15.65
N GLY A 237 -12.87 -16.62 -15.54
CA GLY A 237 -13.59 -17.46 -16.51
C GLY A 237 -15.11 -17.28 -16.40
N GLU A 238 -15.79 -17.20 -17.54
CA GLU A 238 -17.25 -17.08 -17.61
C GLU A 238 -17.97 -18.22 -16.88
N LYS A 239 -17.36 -19.42 -16.89
CA LYS A 239 -17.89 -20.64 -16.25
C LYS A 239 -17.23 -20.96 -14.90
N ASP A 240 -16.52 -20.02 -14.30
CA ASP A 240 -15.94 -20.18 -12.96
C ASP A 240 -16.99 -19.88 -11.89
N TYR A 241 -17.90 -20.83 -11.67
CA TYR A 241 -19.06 -20.67 -10.81
C TYR A 241 -18.78 -20.90 -9.33
N GLU A 242 -17.69 -21.57 -8.99
CA GLU A 242 -17.34 -21.80 -7.58
C GLU A 242 -17.13 -20.47 -6.85
N TYR A 243 -17.65 -20.37 -5.64
CA TYR A 243 -17.62 -19.15 -4.82
C TYR A 243 -18.17 -17.90 -5.55
N ASP A 244 -19.10 -18.12 -6.49
CA ASP A 244 -19.73 -17.04 -7.28
C ASP A 244 -18.74 -16.13 -8.04
N ARG A 245 -17.54 -16.64 -8.39
CA ARG A 245 -16.46 -15.83 -8.99
C ARG A 245 -16.90 -15.13 -10.28
N SER A 246 -17.58 -15.83 -11.18
CA SER A 246 -18.05 -15.24 -12.43
C SER A 246 -19.15 -14.20 -12.20
N LEU A 247 -20.06 -14.42 -11.26
CA LEU A 247 -21.11 -13.46 -10.89
C LEU A 247 -20.52 -12.22 -10.26
N ASN A 248 -19.65 -12.40 -9.26
CA ASN A 248 -18.95 -11.28 -8.62
C ASN A 248 -18.14 -10.48 -9.65
N ALA A 249 -17.47 -11.14 -10.60
CA ALA A 249 -16.72 -10.48 -11.66
C ALA A 249 -17.62 -9.61 -12.56
N MET A 250 -18.81 -10.09 -12.91
CA MET A 250 -19.79 -9.30 -13.68
C MET A 250 -20.24 -8.06 -12.89
N ASP A 251 -20.53 -8.22 -11.61
CA ASP A 251 -20.96 -7.11 -10.74
C ASP A 251 -19.83 -6.08 -10.57
N TRP A 252 -18.60 -6.52 -10.36
CA TRP A 252 -17.44 -5.63 -10.30
C TRP A 252 -17.20 -4.88 -11.61
N ARG A 253 -17.29 -5.55 -12.76
CA ARG A 253 -17.19 -4.90 -14.07
C ARG A 253 -18.24 -3.80 -14.21
N ASN A 254 -19.51 -4.12 -13.97
CA ASN A 254 -20.60 -3.15 -14.08
C ASN A 254 -20.39 -1.95 -13.13
N LYS A 255 -19.91 -2.20 -11.92
CA LYS A 255 -19.61 -1.15 -10.93
C LYS A 255 -18.45 -0.26 -11.38
N LEU A 256 -17.33 -0.84 -11.83
CA LEU A 256 -16.16 -0.08 -12.27
C LEU A 256 -16.42 0.67 -13.57
N ASP A 257 -17.11 0.06 -14.55
CA ASP A 257 -17.53 0.74 -15.79
C ASP A 257 -18.37 2.00 -15.48
N LYS A 258 -19.32 1.88 -14.55
CA LYS A 258 -20.12 3.02 -14.11
C LYS A 258 -19.28 4.11 -13.45
N LEU A 259 -18.40 3.75 -12.51
CA LEU A 259 -17.54 4.70 -11.80
C LEU A 259 -16.59 5.41 -12.77
N ALA A 260 -15.99 4.69 -13.72
CA ALA A 260 -15.12 5.27 -14.75
C ALA A 260 -15.88 6.18 -15.72
N GLN A 261 -17.12 5.83 -16.08
CA GLN A 261 -17.97 6.71 -16.91
C GLN A 261 -18.30 8.02 -16.21
N GLU A 262 -18.55 7.98 -14.90
CA GLU A 262 -18.83 9.16 -14.08
C GLU A 262 -17.54 9.98 -13.79
N ASN A 263 -16.36 9.35 -13.85
CA ASN A 263 -15.06 9.94 -13.52
C ASN A 263 -14.01 9.49 -14.55
N PRO A 264 -13.95 10.09 -15.74
CA PRO A 264 -13.17 9.56 -16.89
C PRO A 264 -11.65 9.49 -16.67
N GLU A 265 -11.09 10.22 -15.71
CA GLU A 265 -9.65 10.21 -15.39
C GLU A 265 -9.28 9.25 -14.25
N ASP A 266 -10.29 8.71 -13.58
CA ASP A 266 -10.15 7.83 -12.42
C ASP A 266 -10.59 6.40 -12.76
N PHE A 267 -10.45 5.46 -11.81
CA PHE A 267 -10.89 4.07 -11.95
C PHE A 267 -10.37 3.38 -13.21
N VAL A 268 -9.10 3.60 -13.54
CA VAL A 268 -8.46 2.89 -14.65
C VAL A 268 -8.56 1.40 -14.40
N HIS A 269 -9.27 0.69 -15.27
CA HIS A 269 -9.47 -0.75 -15.07
C HIS A 269 -9.57 -1.53 -16.38
N GLN A 270 -9.36 -2.85 -16.26
CA GLN A 270 -9.65 -3.82 -17.30
C GLN A 270 -10.34 -5.04 -16.66
N SER A 271 -11.55 -5.31 -17.07
CA SER A 271 -12.39 -6.36 -16.50
C SER A 271 -12.67 -7.42 -17.56
N ASN A 272 -11.95 -8.54 -17.50
CA ASN A 272 -12.04 -9.60 -18.49
C ASN A 272 -12.84 -10.80 -17.93
N ILE A 273 -14.01 -11.05 -18.50
CA ILE A 273 -14.76 -12.29 -18.32
C ILE A 273 -14.50 -13.14 -19.55
N ILE A 274 -13.72 -14.21 -19.38
CA ILE A 274 -13.15 -14.97 -20.49
C ILE A 274 -14.16 -16.03 -20.93
N PRO A 275 -14.70 -15.95 -22.17
CA PRO A 275 -15.74 -16.84 -22.65
C PRO A 275 -15.32 -18.30 -22.57
N GLU A 276 -16.26 -19.17 -22.23
CA GLU A 276 -16.12 -20.63 -22.18
C GLU A 276 -15.07 -21.17 -21.19
N LYS A 277 -14.33 -20.32 -20.46
CA LYS A 277 -13.34 -20.73 -19.45
C LYS A 277 -13.98 -20.92 -18.08
N GLY A 278 -13.51 -21.97 -17.38
CA GLY A 278 -13.73 -22.15 -15.95
C GLY A 278 -12.61 -21.51 -15.13
N HIS A 279 -12.16 -22.19 -14.07
CA HIS A 279 -11.13 -21.67 -13.17
C HIS A 279 -9.75 -21.52 -13.83
N THR A 280 -9.44 -22.30 -14.85
CA THR A 280 -8.18 -22.19 -15.60
C THR A 280 -8.32 -21.20 -16.74
N ILE A 281 -7.54 -20.13 -16.68
CA ILE A 281 -7.51 -19.02 -17.65
C ILE A 281 -6.08 -18.72 -18.13
N PRO A 282 -5.85 -17.88 -19.15
CA PRO A 282 -4.51 -17.39 -19.47
C PRO A 282 -3.95 -16.51 -18.36
N TYR A 283 -2.80 -16.86 -17.79
CA TYR A 283 -2.21 -16.11 -16.65
C TYR A 283 -1.06 -15.17 -17.04
N LEU A 284 -0.42 -15.35 -18.20
CA LEU A 284 0.87 -14.73 -18.51
C LEU A 284 0.79 -13.28 -19.00
N THR A 285 -0.38 -12.77 -19.34
CA THR A 285 -0.53 -11.42 -19.91
C THR A 285 -0.70 -10.31 -18.87
N ILE A 286 -0.90 -10.67 -17.61
CA ILE A 286 -1.25 -9.69 -16.55
C ILE A 286 -0.12 -8.69 -16.31
N THR A 287 1.11 -9.16 -16.20
CA THR A 287 2.25 -8.32 -15.81
C THR A 287 2.58 -7.25 -16.86
N SER A 288 2.35 -7.52 -18.14
CA SER A 288 2.53 -6.54 -19.22
C SER A 288 1.58 -5.35 -19.05
N TRP A 289 0.30 -5.63 -18.79
CA TRP A 289 -0.68 -4.58 -18.53
C TRP A 289 -0.36 -3.79 -17.25
N LEU A 290 0.00 -4.49 -16.16
CA LEU A 290 0.38 -3.81 -14.91
C LEU A 290 1.53 -2.81 -15.13
N ALA A 291 2.54 -3.20 -15.91
CA ALA A 291 3.73 -2.40 -16.16
C ALA A 291 3.48 -1.08 -16.93
N GLU A 292 2.32 -0.92 -17.56
CA GLU A 292 1.93 0.30 -18.26
C GLU A 292 1.61 1.46 -17.30
N HIS A 293 1.39 1.16 -16.02
CA HIS A 293 0.90 2.12 -15.04
C HIS A 293 1.98 2.61 -14.08
N LYS A 294 1.78 3.82 -13.58
CA LYS A 294 2.56 4.42 -12.48
C LYS A 294 1.63 4.80 -11.34
N ARG A 295 2.17 4.77 -10.13
CA ARG A 295 1.45 5.11 -8.92
C ARG A 295 1.08 6.60 -8.88
N ARG A 296 -0.14 6.90 -8.45
CA ARG A 296 -0.58 8.25 -8.11
C ARG A 296 -0.33 8.46 -6.62
N VAL A 297 0.65 9.28 -6.26
CA VAL A 297 1.06 9.46 -4.85
C VAL A 297 0.20 10.49 -4.14
N TYR A 298 -0.08 11.62 -4.81
CA TYR A 298 -0.84 12.74 -4.26
C TYR A 298 -2.00 13.12 -5.21
N PRO A 299 -3.02 12.26 -5.32
CA PRO A 299 -4.13 12.49 -6.26
C PRO A 299 -4.99 13.67 -5.82
N LYS A 300 -5.46 14.49 -6.79
CA LYS A 300 -6.36 15.63 -6.53
C LYS A 300 -7.74 15.22 -6.01
N HIS A 301 -8.15 14.00 -6.30
CA HIS A 301 -9.37 13.40 -5.80
C HIS A 301 -9.07 12.03 -5.20
N LEU A 302 -9.22 11.91 -3.90
CA LEU A 302 -9.08 10.68 -3.12
C LEU A 302 -10.47 10.26 -2.63
N SER A 303 -10.84 9.01 -2.86
CA SER A 303 -11.96 8.35 -2.16
C SER A 303 -11.44 7.10 -1.47
N TYR A 304 -11.79 6.91 -0.22
CA TYR A 304 -11.40 5.72 0.54
C TYR A 304 -12.44 5.39 1.61
N THR A 305 -12.85 4.15 1.66
CA THR A 305 -13.61 3.63 2.78
C THR A 305 -12.66 2.96 3.75
N TYR A 306 -12.48 3.55 4.92
CA TYR A 306 -11.74 3.00 6.05
C TYR A 306 -12.54 1.86 6.67
N TYR A 307 -11.93 0.68 6.79
CA TYR A 307 -12.62 -0.54 7.22
C TYR A 307 -11.66 -1.54 7.85
N ASN A 308 -12.24 -2.48 8.58
CA ASN A 308 -11.51 -3.60 9.20
C ASN A 308 -11.19 -4.69 8.18
N ILE A 309 -9.95 -5.17 8.22
CA ILE A 309 -9.53 -6.39 7.55
C ILE A 309 -8.71 -7.24 8.52
N ASP A 310 -9.19 -8.44 8.86
CA ASP A 310 -8.51 -9.35 9.78
C ASP A 310 -8.18 -8.70 11.15
N ASP A 311 -9.20 -8.11 11.75
CA ASP A 311 -9.14 -7.42 13.06
C ASP A 311 -8.17 -6.23 13.13
N ASP A 312 -7.84 -5.65 12.00
CA ASP A 312 -6.93 -4.53 11.89
C ASP A 312 -7.47 -3.46 10.94
N PHE A 313 -7.01 -2.23 11.14
CA PHE A 313 -7.32 -1.06 10.35
C PHE A 313 -6.04 -0.42 9.81
N SER A 314 -6.09 0.20 8.63
CA SER A 314 -4.95 0.94 8.10
C SER A 314 -4.59 2.14 8.99
N ASP A 315 -3.29 2.40 9.17
CA ASP A 315 -2.82 3.64 9.83
C ASP A 315 -2.85 4.86 8.91
N GLY A 316 -2.95 4.65 7.61
CA GLY A 316 -3.01 5.73 6.63
C GLY A 316 -3.16 5.22 5.21
N VAL A 317 -3.63 6.10 4.33
CA VAL A 317 -3.75 5.88 2.89
C VAL A 317 -3.45 7.18 2.13
N TYR A 318 -2.67 7.11 1.07
CA TYR A 318 -2.21 8.26 0.28
C TYR A 318 -1.61 9.36 1.16
N TYR A 319 -2.37 10.42 1.45
CA TYR A 319 -1.96 11.56 2.29
C TYR A 319 -2.93 11.79 3.47
N VAL A 320 -3.68 10.74 3.87
CA VAL A 320 -4.56 10.76 5.06
C VAL A 320 -4.07 9.74 6.08
N GLY A 321 -3.84 10.20 7.32
CA GLY A 321 -3.46 9.37 8.45
C GLY A 321 -4.65 9.08 9.37
N PHE A 322 -4.69 7.86 9.92
CA PHE A 322 -5.77 7.33 10.76
C PHE A 322 -5.33 7.01 12.18
N GLY A 323 -4.04 7.13 12.51
CA GLY A 323 -3.47 6.68 13.78
C GLY A 323 -4.02 7.36 15.04
N LYS A 324 -4.91 8.36 14.90
CA LYS A 324 -5.61 9.03 16.02
C LYS A 324 -7.10 8.69 16.09
N LEU A 325 -7.52 7.66 15.39
CA LEU A 325 -8.90 7.20 15.42
C LEU A 325 -9.08 6.13 16.51
N SER A 326 -10.29 6.09 17.04
CA SER A 326 -10.82 5.01 17.88
C SER A 326 -12.14 4.55 17.26
N GLN A 327 -12.24 3.27 16.95
CA GLN A 327 -13.33 2.73 16.14
C GLN A 327 -13.85 1.40 16.67
N SER A 328 -15.13 1.10 16.39
CA SER A 328 -15.66 -0.25 16.58
C SER A 328 -15.13 -1.20 15.50
N ARG A 329 -15.10 -2.50 15.81
CA ARG A 329 -14.61 -3.55 14.90
C ARG A 329 -15.31 -3.55 13.53
N ASP A 330 -16.57 -3.20 13.50
CA ASP A 330 -17.40 -3.16 12.30
C ASP A 330 -17.44 -1.79 11.64
N ALA A 331 -16.61 -0.85 12.09
CA ALA A 331 -16.61 0.51 11.59
C ALA A 331 -16.32 0.58 10.09
N ARG A 332 -17.07 1.42 9.39
CA ARG A 332 -16.82 1.81 8.01
C ARG A 332 -17.04 3.32 7.89
N LEU A 333 -15.97 4.04 7.57
CA LEU A 333 -15.98 5.48 7.38
C LEU A 333 -15.55 5.77 5.95
N HIS A 334 -16.45 6.32 5.16
CA HIS A 334 -16.12 6.83 3.84
C HIS A 334 -15.52 8.22 3.95
N ILE A 335 -14.42 8.45 3.24
CA ILE A 335 -13.63 9.67 3.21
C ILE A 335 -13.45 10.05 1.76
N ASP A 336 -13.83 11.26 1.41
CA ASP A 336 -13.61 11.86 0.09
C ASP A 336 -12.81 13.16 0.28
N VAL A 337 -11.71 13.29 -0.42
CA VAL A 337 -10.85 14.49 -0.38
C VAL A 337 -10.66 14.99 -1.80
N ARG A 338 -11.00 16.24 -2.02
CA ARG A 338 -10.70 16.96 -3.26
C ARG A 338 -9.87 18.17 -2.95
N HIS A 339 -8.86 18.40 -3.76
CA HIS A 339 -8.09 19.61 -3.63
C HIS A 339 -7.74 20.24 -4.97
N GLU A 340 -7.72 21.55 -4.95
CA GLU A 340 -7.26 22.38 -6.06
C GLU A 340 -6.46 23.56 -5.49
N SER A 341 -5.20 23.67 -5.91
CA SER A 341 -4.29 24.68 -5.36
C SER A 341 -4.26 24.60 -3.81
N ASN A 342 -4.56 25.70 -3.12
CA ASN A 342 -4.55 25.80 -1.66
C ASN A 342 -5.90 25.48 -0.99
N ASN A 343 -6.88 24.94 -1.74
CA ASN A 343 -8.21 24.62 -1.21
C ASN A 343 -8.43 23.12 -1.14
N PHE A 344 -8.84 22.64 0.04
CA PHE A 344 -9.14 21.24 0.32
C PHE A 344 -10.60 21.11 0.80
N GLU A 345 -11.36 20.26 0.14
CA GLU A 345 -12.69 19.83 0.56
C GLU A 345 -12.61 18.40 1.06
N VAL A 346 -12.95 18.16 2.30
CA VAL A 346 -12.96 16.84 2.93
C VAL A 346 -14.37 16.50 3.35
N GLU A 347 -14.90 15.42 2.82
CA GLU A 347 -16.19 14.89 3.23
C GLU A 347 -15.99 13.55 3.95
N THR A 348 -16.68 13.36 5.06
CA THR A 348 -16.68 12.09 5.78
C THR A 348 -18.10 11.63 6.03
N LYS A 349 -18.33 10.34 5.83
CA LYS A 349 -19.64 9.72 6.08
C LYS A 349 -19.46 8.40 6.80
N LEU A 350 -19.97 8.31 8.02
CA LEU A 350 -20.03 7.05 8.74
C LEU A 350 -21.08 6.15 8.08
N LEU A 351 -20.65 5.02 7.54
CA LEU A 351 -21.49 4.03 6.88
C LEU A 351 -21.96 2.94 7.86
N ARG A 352 -21.11 2.60 8.84
CA ARG A 352 -21.37 1.55 9.81
C ARG A 352 -20.52 1.72 11.06
N GLY A 353 -21.00 1.22 12.20
CA GLY A 353 -20.27 1.19 13.47
C GLY A 353 -20.09 2.59 14.08
N SER A 354 -18.96 2.80 14.71
CA SER A 354 -18.56 4.08 15.31
C SER A 354 -17.10 4.39 15.03
N VAL A 355 -16.84 5.68 14.76
CA VAL A 355 -15.46 6.22 14.61
C VAL A 355 -15.44 7.55 15.34
N LYS A 356 -14.38 7.80 16.12
CA LYS A 356 -14.13 9.05 16.84
C LYS A 356 -12.65 9.38 16.77
N GLY A 357 -12.32 10.65 16.97
CA GLY A 357 -10.94 11.11 17.03
C GLY A 357 -10.60 12.11 15.95
N THR A 358 -9.44 11.97 15.36
CA THR A 358 -8.91 12.95 14.42
C THR A 358 -8.27 12.28 13.22
N LEU A 359 -8.67 12.67 12.02
CA LEU A 359 -7.92 12.38 10.79
C LEU A 359 -6.75 13.35 10.67
N THR A 360 -5.63 12.88 10.15
CA THR A 360 -4.51 13.74 9.76
C THR A 360 -4.53 13.91 8.24
N LEU A 361 -4.78 15.11 7.75
CA LEU A 361 -4.64 15.46 6.35
C LEU A 361 -3.24 16.03 6.13
N PHE A 362 -2.37 15.27 5.46
CA PHE A 362 -1.05 15.76 5.07
C PHE A 362 -1.18 16.66 3.84
N ILE A 363 -0.44 17.76 3.85
CA ILE A 363 -0.52 18.82 2.84
C ILE A 363 0.81 18.94 2.12
N ASP A 364 0.77 18.84 0.80
CA ASP A 364 1.87 19.11 -0.14
C ASP A 364 1.32 19.77 -1.41
N GLU A 365 2.18 20.08 -2.36
CA GLU A 365 1.83 20.63 -3.68
C GLU A 365 0.97 21.94 -3.60
N VAL A 366 1.17 22.73 -2.56
CA VAL A 366 0.50 24.03 -2.34
C VAL A 366 1.47 25.18 -2.38
N ASP A 367 0.96 26.40 -2.59
CA ASP A 367 1.73 27.64 -2.41
C ASP A 367 1.78 27.99 -0.92
N PHE A 368 2.87 27.62 -0.24
CA PHE A 368 3.09 27.88 1.18
C PHE A 368 3.24 29.37 1.53
N THR A 369 3.28 30.28 0.55
CA THR A 369 3.25 31.73 0.78
C THR A 369 1.83 32.29 0.91
N LYS A 370 0.82 31.48 0.59
CA LYS A 370 -0.60 31.85 0.61
C LYS A 370 -1.37 31.04 1.65
N PRO A 371 -2.52 31.54 2.12
CA PRO A 371 -3.39 30.78 2.99
C PRO A 371 -3.85 29.46 2.34
N VAL A 372 -3.79 28.39 3.11
CA VAL A 372 -4.43 27.11 2.81
C VAL A 372 -5.79 27.11 3.49
N VAL A 373 -6.82 26.66 2.79
CA VAL A 373 -8.19 26.53 3.31
C VAL A 373 -8.58 25.07 3.30
N VAL A 374 -8.97 24.53 4.45
CA VAL A 374 -9.52 23.18 4.56
C VAL A 374 -10.95 23.26 5.08
N ARG A 375 -11.86 22.65 4.31
CA ARG A 375 -13.27 22.48 4.71
C ARG A 375 -13.53 21.02 5.03
N HIS A 376 -14.31 20.78 6.08
CA HIS A 376 -14.81 19.46 6.44
C HIS A 376 -16.33 19.49 6.48
N ASN A 377 -16.96 18.66 5.67
CA ASN A 377 -18.43 18.62 5.51
C ASN A 377 -19.02 20.03 5.28
N GLY A 378 -18.38 20.80 4.39
CA GLY A 378 -18.78 22.16 4.02
C GLY A 378 -18.39 23.27 5.00
N GLN A 379 -17.85 22.96 6.19
CA GLN A 379 -17.44 23.96 7.18
C GLN A 379 -15.92 24.21 7.11
N VAL A 380 -15.50 25.47 7.13
CA VAL A 380 -14.09 25.83 7.21
C VAL A 380 -13.56 25.44 8.59
N ILE A 381 -12.63 24.49 8.64
CA ILE A 381 -11.97 24.04 9.87
C ILE A 381 -10.56 24.63 10.01
N PHE A 382 -9.97 25.02 8.90
CA PHE A 382 -8.65 25.68 8.88
C PHE A 382 -8.62 26.71 7.76
N SER A 383 -8.04 27.90 8.06
CA SER A 383 -7.70 28.93 7.08
C SER A 383 -6.48 29.69 7.58
N GLY A 384 -5.33 29.55 6.92
CA GLY A 384 -4.09 30.19 7.37
C GLY A 384 -2.86 29.75 6.58
N ILE A 385 -1.74 30.36 6.89
CA ILE A 385 -0.44 30.00 6.32
C ILE A 385 0.08 28.75 7.02
N LEU A 386 0.31 27.69 6.26
CA LEU A 386 1.04 26.51 6.72
C LEU A 386 2.55 26.73 6.53
N ARG A 387 3.33 26.18 7.45
CA ARG A 387 4.79 26.20 7.37
C ARG A 387 5.32 24.79 7.24
N PRO A 388 6.17 24.49 6.23
CA PRO A 388 6.85 23.22 6.14
C PRO A 388 7.60 22.90 7.44
N SER A 389 7.37 21.71 8.01
CA SER A 389 7.88 21.30 9.32
C SER A 389 8.62 19.97 9.25
N LYS A 390 9.83 19.91 9.79
CA LYS A 390 10.65 18.70 9.87
C LYS A 390 9.95 17.59 10.68
N GLY A 391 9.19 17.95 11.72
CA GLY A 391 8.41 17.00 12.51
C GLY A 391 7.28 16.35 11.70
N VAL A 392 6.58 17.12 10.85
CA VAL A 392 5.54 16.57 9.97
C VAL A 392 6.14 15.66 8.92
N MET A 393 7.27 16.04 8.32
CA MET A 393 8.00 15.19 7.37
C MET A 393 8.46 13.87 8.02
N ALA A 394 8.94 13.93 9.26
CA ALA A 394 9.37 12.76 10.02
C ALA A 394 8.20 11.84 10.36
N GLU A 395 7.05 12.39 10.74
CA GLU A 395 5.82 11.65 10.97
C GLU A 395 5.32 10.95 9.69
N ALA A 396 5.31 11.65 8.57
CA ALA A 396 4.87 11.12 7.30
C ALA A 396 5.74 9.94 6.81
N ILE A 397 7.08 10.07 6.85
CA ILE A 397 7.96 8.97 6.45
C ILE A 397 7.86 7.79 7.43
N ALA A 398 7.67 8.02 8.71
CA ALA A 398 7.46 6.96 9.69
C ALA A 398 6.16 6.19 9.41
N LEU A 399 5.09 6.90 9.04
CA LEU A 399 3.80 6.30 8.71
C LEU A 399 3.86 5.47 7.44
N PHE A 400 4.48 5.96 6.38
CA PHE A 400 4.40 5.33 5.06
C PHE A 400 5.67 4.55 4.65
N GLY A 401 6.84 4.90 5.18
CA GLY A 401 8.12 4.32 4.76
C GLY A 401 8.48 4.60 3.29
N ASP A 402 8.02 5.71 2.75
CA ASP A 402 7.95 6.01 1.32
C ASP A 402 8.61 7.36 1.00
N PRO A 403 9.68 7.41 0.19
CA PRO A 403 10.39 8.64 -0.14
C PRO A 403 9.52 9.68 -0.87
N LYS A 404 8.42 9.23 -1.49
CA LYS A 404 7.47 10.10 -2.19
C LYS A 404 6.39 10.68 -1.28
N ARG A 405 6.32 10.23 -0.02
CA ARG A 405 5.31 10.65 0.96
C ARG A 405 5.96 11.27 2.20
N ILE A 406 6.87 12.21 2.01
CA ILE A 406 7.51 13.01 3.07
C ILE A 406 6.83 14.37 3.10
N PHE A 407 5.55 14.39 3.48
CA PHE A 407 4.71 15.57 3.41
C PHE A 407 5.18 16.68 4.37
N PRO A 408 5.27 17.96 3.90
CA PRO A 408 5.85 19.05 4.70
C PRO A 408 4.90 19.65 5.74
N ALA A 409 3.59 19.51 5.56
CA ALA A 409 2.60 20.11 6.46
C ALA A 409 1.41 19.19 6.69
N LYS A 410 0.59 19.49 7.69
CA LYS A 410 -0.64 18.75 8.00
C LYS A 410 -1.71 19.63 8.60
N VAL A 411 -2.96 19.23 8.44
CA VAL A 411 -4.13 19.76 9.15
C VAL A 411 -4.86 18.61 9.82
N ASN A 412 -5.21 18.77 11.09
CA ASN A 412 -5.99 17.76 11.83
C ASN A 412 -7.49 18.05 11.68
N ILE A 413 -8.26 17.01 11.37
CA ILE A 413 -9.70 17.06 11.10
C ILE A 413 -10.42 16.27 12.19
N PRO A 414 -11.11 16.93 13.15
CA PRO A 414 -11.94 16.24 14.15
C PRO A 414 -13.12 15.54 13.49
N LEU A 415 -13.44 14.31 13.98
CA LEU A 415 -14.61 13.52 13.58
C LEU A 415 -15.70 13.54 14.64
#